data_90854e362edc686046e46116eba86dbc
#
_entry.id   90854e362edc686046e46116eba86dbc
#
_cell.length_a   1.000
_cell.length_b   1.000
_cell.length_c   1.000
_cell.angle_alpha   90.00
_cell.angle_beta   90.00
_cell.angle_gamma   90.00
#
_symmetry.space_group_name_H-M   'P 1'
#
loop_
_entity.id
_entity.type
_entity.pdbx_description
1 polymer ?
#
loop_
_entity_poly.entity_id
_entity_poly.type
_entity_poly.pdbx_seq_one_letter_code
_entity_poly.pdbx_strand_id
1 'polypeptide(L)'
;MKKALITGITGQDGSYLADLLLEKGYEVHGIKRRASLFNTQRVDHIYEDPHVDNQHFILHYGDLTDSSNLTRILQEVQPDEVYNLGAQSHVAVSFEAPEYTADVDAMGTLRLLEAIRFLGLEKKTRFYQASTSELYGLVQEIPQKETTPFYPRSPYAVAKLYAYWITVNYRESYGIYACNGILFNHESPRRGETFVTRKITRGLANIAQGLEKCLYMGNLDALRDWGHAKDYVRMQWMMLQQEQPEDFVIATGVQYSVRDFIRWSAGELGITLRFEGVGVDEKAIVDTIEGDMAPALKSGDVVVAVDPRYFRPAEVETLLGDPSKAKQRLGWVPEITAQEMCAEMVAEDLKCARRTALLKQHGYQMPVSVERGG
;
A
#
# COMPACT_ATOMS: atom_id res chain seq x y z
N MET A 1 1.07 14.98 25.41
CA MET A 1 1.31 14.59 24.01
C MET A 1 0.78 13.17 23.86
N LYS A 2 -0.02 12.88 22.82
CA LYS A 2 -0.47 11.51 22.55
C LYS A 2 0.67 10.69 21.96
N LYS A 3 0.70 9.38 22.28
CA LYS A 3 1.65 8.42 21.74
C LYS A 3 0.98 7.48 20.74
N ALA A 4 1.55 7.38 19.55
CA ALA A 4 1.11 6.44 18.54
C ALA A 4 2.15 5.35 18.28
N LEU A 5 1.72 4.10 18.20
CA LEU A 5 2.58 2.98 17.81
C LEU A 5 2.12 2.47 16.43
N ILE A 6 3.04 2.45 15.46
CA ILE A 6 2.78 2.04 14.08
C ILE A 6 3.58 0.79 13.76
N THR A 7 2.92 -0.32 13.44
CA THR A 7 3.58 -1.46 12.78
C THR A 7 3.66 -1.21 11.28
N GLY A 8 4.69 -1.71 10.60
CA GLY A 8 4.87 -1.43 9.17
C GLY A 8 5.25 0.02 8.87
N ILE A 9 5.91 0.68 9.81
CA ILE A 9 6.32 2.10 9.72
C ILE A 9 7.13 2.44 8.47
N THR A 10 7.91 1.50 7.96
CA THR A 10 8.76 1.66 6.76
C THR A 10 8.00 1.39 5.45
N GLY A 11 6.71 1.07 5.53
CA GLY A 11 5.83 0.92 4.39
C GLY A 11 5.31 2.26 3.86
N GLN A 12 4.52 2.20 2.77
CA GLN A 12 3.87 3.38 2.20
C GLN A 12 3.00 4.10 3.26
N ASP A 13 1.99 3.41 3.77
CA ASP A 13 1.01 3.98 4.71
C ASP A 13 1.67 4.38 6.02
N GLY A 14 2.55 3.53 6.56
CA GLY A 14 3.26 3.83 7.80
C GLY A 14 4.04 5.14 7.73
N SER A 15 4.72 5.40 6.61
CA SER A 15 5.50 6.61 6.42
C SER A 15 4.63 7.88 6.29
N TYR A 16 3.51 7.82 5.54
CA TYR A 16 2.58 8.95 5.44
C TYR A 16 1.80 9.18 6.74
N LEU A 17 1.45 8.10 7.44
CA LEU A 17 0.79 8.22 8.74
C LEU A 17 1.74 8.85 9.79
N ALA A 18 3.03 8.49 9.75
CA ALA A 18 4.03 9.11 10.63
C ALA A 18 4.14 10.61 10.36
N ASP A 19 4.24 11.03 9.09
CA ASP A 19 4.24 12.45 8.71
C ASP A 19 3.00 13.16 9.29
N LEU A 20 1.81 12.62 9.05
CA LEU A 20 0.54 13.20 9.51
C LEU A 20 0.47 13.30 11.05
N LEU A 21 0.90 12.28 11.76
CA LEU A 21 0.83 12.26 13.23
C LEU A 21 1.86 13.21 13.87
N LEU A 22 3.06 13.32 13.29
CA LEU A 22 4.06 14.30 13.73
C LEU A 22 3.55 15.74 13.53
N GLU A 23 2.94 16.04 12.38
CA GLU A 23 2.29 17.34 12.12
C GLU A 23 1.17 17.65 13.14
N LYS A 24 0.49 16.62 13.63
CA LYS A 24 -0.54 16.75 14.70
C LYS A 24 0.03 16.79 16.12
N GLY A 25 1.34 16.76 16.27
CA GLY A 25 2.01 16.86 17.59
C GLY A 25 1.99 15.56 18.40
N TYR A 26 1.95 14.40 17.75
CA TYR A 26 2.12 13.09 18.41
C TYR A 26 3.60 12.78 18.64
N GLU A 27 3.87 11.98 19.65
CA GLU A 27 5.08 11.17 19.76
C GLU A 27 4.84 9.85 18.99
N VAL A 28 5.59 9.62 17.92
CA VAL A 28 5.39 8.50 16.99
C VAL A 28 6.43 7.43 17.21
N HIS A 29 5.98 6.24 17.57
CA HIS A 29 6.81 5.05 17.69
C HIS A 29 6.54 4.12 16.50
N GLY A 30 7.60 3.71 15.81
CA GLY A 30 7.50 2.81 14.66
C GLY A 30 8.15 1.46 14.92
N ILE A 31 7.47 0.37 14.58
CA ILE A 31 8.07 -0.98 14.58
C ILE A 31 8.61 -1.27 13.18
N LYS A 32 9.93 -1.52 13.10
CA LYS A 32 10.62 -1.97 11.89
C LYS A 32 11.26 -3.34 12.09
N ARG A 33 11.22 -4.19 11.06
CA ARG A 33 11.90 -5.47 11.08
C ARG A 33 13.42 -5.31 11.00
N ARG A 34 14.16 -6.19 11.65
CA ARG A 34 15.61 -6.26 11.48
C ARG A 34 15.94 -6.77 10.08
N ALA A 35 16.73 -6.01 9.35
CA ALA A 35 17.27 -6.38 8.05
C ALA A 35 18.76 -6.08 8.01
N SER A 36 19.51 -6.79 7.16
CA SER A 36 20.94 -6.53 6.93
C SER A 36 21.17 -5.26 6.11
N LEU A 37 20.18 -4.86 5.31
CA LEU A 37 20.20 -3.64 4.51
C LEU A 37 19.32 -2.56 5.15
N PHE A 38 19.58 -1.31 4.82
CA PHE A 38 18.70 -0.21 5.20
C PHE A 38 17.34 -0.36 4.51
N ASN A 39 16.28 -0.31 5.30
CA ASN A 39 14.89 -0.40 4.84
C ASN A 39 14.04 0.78 5.31
N THR A 40 14.69 1.90 5.67
CA THR A 40 14.08 3.09 6.28
C THR A 40 13.88 4.26 5.32
N GLN A 41 14.22 4.11 4.05
CA GLN A 41 14.24 5.20 3.05
C GLN A 41 12.98 6.08 3.03
N ARG A 42 11.79 5.48 3.30
CA ARG A 42 10.52 6.21 3.33
C ARG A 42 10.32 7.07 4.57
N VAL A 43 11.13 6.87 5.61
CA VAL A 43 11.07 7.60 6.90
C VAL A 43 12.38 8.30 7.26
N ASP A 44 13.41 8.24 6.39
CA ASP A 44 14.70 8.89 6.65
C ASP A 44 14.57 10.41 6.77
N HIS A 45 13.59 11.02 6.11
CA HIS A 45 13.33 12.47 6.16
C HIS A 45 12.78 12.97 7.50
N ILE A 46 12.22 12.06 8.32
CA ILE A 46 11.72 12.36 9.68
C ILE A 46 12.58 11.70 10.77
N TYR A 47 13.72 11.10 10.39
CA TYR A 47 14.62 10.47 11.34
C TYR A 47 15.23 11.51 12.29
N GLU A 48 15.18 11.21 13.57
CA GLU A 48 15.83 12.00 14.61
C GLU A 48 16.99 11.20 15.24
N ASP A 49 18.11 11.87 15.45
CA ASP A 49 19.29 11.25 16.06
C ASP A 49 18.96 10.83 17.51
N PRO A 50 19.23 9.58 17.93
CA PRO A 50 18.98 9.11 19.29
C PRO A 50 19.72 9.90 20.40
N HIS A 51 20.69 10.72 20.03
CA HIS A 51 21.42 11.57 20.96
C HIS A 51 20.77 12.95 21.24
N VAL A 52 19.66 13.22 20.51
CA VAL A 52 18.88 14.47 20.72
C VAL A 52 17.82 14.24 21.78
N ASP A 53 17.75 15.16 22.75
CA ASP A 53 16.71 15.15 23.78
C ASP A 53 15.32 15.47 23.17
N ASN A 54 14.25 14.88 23.71
CA ASN A 54 12.86 15.09 23.30
C ASN A 54 12.55 14.66 21.85
N GLN A 55 12.98 13.47 21.46
CA GLN A 55 12.61 12.89 20.19
C GLN A 55 11.10 12.70 20.08
N HIS A 56 10.55 13.00 18.90
CA HIS A 56 9.14 12.78 18.56
C HIS A 56 8.94 11.59 17.62
N PHE A 57 10.00 11.08 17.01
CA PHE A 57 9.99 9.91 16.14
C PHE A 57 11.01 8.86 16.60
N ILE A 58 10.51 7.71 17.05
CA ILE A 58 11.32 6.66 17.68
C ILE A 58 11.09 5.33 16.98
N LEU A 59 12.16 4.66 16.57
CA LEU A 59 12.09 3.37 15.89
C LEU A 59 12.49 2.21 16.82
N HIS A 60 11.64 1.19 16.86
CA HIS A 60 11.86 -0.07 17.58
C HIS A 60 12.10 -1.21 16.61
N TYR A 61 13.04 -2.11 16.92
CA TYR A 61 13.15 -3.39 16.24
C TYR A 61 12.11 -4.36 16.77
N GLY A 62 11.29 -4.89 15.88
CA GLY A 62 10.27 -5.87 16.22
C GLY A 62 9.72 -6.60 14.99
N ASP A 63 9.03 -7.70 15.23
CA ASP A 63 8.37 -8.50 14.21
C ASP A 63 6.98 -8.94 14.73
N LEU A 64 5.98 -8.97 13.85
CA LEU A 64 4.62 -9.42 14.20
C LEU A 64 4.58 -10.92 14.56
N THR A 65 5.63 -11.66 14.27
CA THR A 65 5.79 -13.06 14.65
C THR A 65 6.35 -13.26 16.07
N ASP A 66 6.81 -12.17 16.75
CA ASP A 66 7.44 -12.23 18.08
C ASP A 66 6.57 -11.60 19.16
N SER A 67 5.77 -12.41 19.84
CA SER A 67 4.84 -11.98 20.89
C SER A 67 5.55 -11.30 22.07
N SER A 68 6.69 -11.80 22.49
CA SER A 68 7.43 -11.28 23.66
C SER A 68 8.01 -9.90 23.37
N ASN A 69 8.55 -9.70 22.17
CA ASN A 69 9.07 -8.42 21.73
C ASN A 69 7.94 -7.37 21.58
N LEU A 70 6.80 -7.74 20.96
CA LEU A 70 5.64 -6.84 20.83
C LEU A 70 5.10 -6.42 22.19
N THR A 71 4.98 -7.38 23.15
CA THR A 71 4.52 -7.08 24.51
C THR A 71 5.47 -6.12 25.21
N ARG A 72 6.80 -6.31 25.10
CA ARG A 72 7.80 -5.41 25.65
C ARG A 72 7.69 -4.00 25.07
N ILE A 73 7.56 -3.86 23.75
CA ILE A 73 7.43 -2.55 23.10
C ILE A 73 6.16 -1.85 23.58
N LEU A 74 5.01 -2.54 23.61
CA LEU A 74 3.76 -1.96 24.11
C LEU A 74 3.85 -1.54 25.58
N GLN A 75 4.57 -2.32 26.41
CA GLN A 75 4.80 -1.99 27.81
C GLN A 75 5.68 -0.74 27.97
N GLU A 76 6.72 -0.60 27.18
CA GLU A 76 7.64 0.57 27.21
C GLU A 76 6.94 1.83 26.68
N VAL A 77 6.23 1.74 25.58
CA VAL A 77 5.61 2.88 24.90
C VAL A 77 4.32 3.33 25.59
N GLN A 78 3.49 2.39 26.06
CA GLN A 78 2.16 2.68 26.62
C GLN A 78 1.31 3.55 25.66
N PRO A 79 1.10 3.14 24.39
CA PRO A 79 0.52 4.00 23.37
C PRO A 79 -0.95 4.33 23.66
N ASP A 80 -1.36 5.54 23.24
CA ASP A 80 -2.76 5.94 23.19
C ASP A 80 -3.45 5.36 21.95
N GLU A 81 -2.69 5.20 20.86
CA GLU A 81 -3.19 4.69 19.58
C GLU A 81 -2.20 3.68 18.99
N VAL A 82 -2.72 2.56 18.50
CA VAL A 82 -1.95 1.53 17.76
C VAL A 82 -2.52 1.43 16.36
N TYR A 83 -1.66 1.59 15.36
CA TYR A 83 -1.98 1.39 13.94
C TYR A 83 -1.27 0.15 13.43
N ASN A 84 -2.01 -0.93 13.25
CA ASN A 84 -1.47 -2.19 12.72
C ASN A 84 -1.53 -2.19 11.19
N LEU A 85 -0.44 -1.71 10.58
CA LEU A 85 -0.26 -1.61 9.14
C LEU A 85 0.74 -2.65 8.59
N GLY A 86 1.50 -3.29 9.47
CA GLY A 86 2.47 -4.32 9.11
C GLY A 86 1.79 -5.58 8.57
N ALA A 87 2.25 -6.06 7.42
CA ALA A 87 1.72 -7.27 6.78
C ALA A 87 2.71 -7.85 5.75
N GLN A 88 2.53 -9.13 5.40
CA GLN A 88 2.96 -9.65 4.12
C GLN A 88 1.85 -9.30 3.12
N SER A 89 1.97 -8.18 2.41
CA SER A 89 0.88 -7.58 1.62
C SER A 89 0.88 -7.93 0.14
N HIS A 90 1.86 -8.73 -0.33
CA HIS A 90 1.94 -9.12 -1.74
C HIS A 90 1.10 -10.37 -1.99
N VAL A 91 -0.05 -10.20 -2.66
CA VAL A 91 -1.04 -11.28 -2.85
C VAL A 91 -0.43 -12.50 -3.55
N ALA A 92 0.35 -12.32 -4.63
CA ALA A 92 0.96 -13.44 -5.35
C ALA A 92 1.93 -14.23 -4.44
N VAL A 93 2.77 -13.55 -3.65
CA VAL A 93 3.69 -14.19 -2.70
C VAL A 93 2.96 -15.01 -1.64
N SER A 94 1.72 -14.66 -1.28
CA SER A 94 0.95 -15.43 -0.31
C SER A 94 0.65 -16.87 -0.76
N PHE A 95 0.61 -17.13 -2.07
CA PHE A 95 0.47 -18.50 -2.60
C PHE A 95 1.76 -19.33 -2.46
N GLU A 96 2.92 -18.67 -2.44
CA GLU A 96 4.21 -19.32 -2.26
C GLU A 96 4.59 -19.49 -0.78
N ALA A 97 4.16 -18.54 0.07
CA ALA A 97 4.49 -18.50 1.50
C ALA A 97 3.22 -18.34 2.37
N PRO A 98 2.24 -19.29 2.31
CA PRO A 98 0.96 -19.14 2.99
C PRO A 98 1.06 -19.18 4.52
N GLU A 99 1.93 -20.00 5.09
CA GLU A 99 2.14 -20.10 6.55
C GLU A 99 2.72 -18.78 7.10
N TYR A 100 3.76 -18.25 6.47
CA TYR A 100 4.34 -16.97 6.88
C TYR A 100 3.32 -15.84 6.77
N THR A 101 2.53 -15.83 5.70
CA THR A 101 1.45 -14.84 5.52
C THR A 101 0.42 -14.94 6.64
N ALA A 102 -0.01 -16.14 7.01
CA ALA A 102 -0.95 -16.36 8.11
C ALA A 102 -0.35 -15.95 9.47
N ASP A 103 0.91 -16.29 9.72
CA ASP A 103 1.58 -15.99 10.99
C ASP A 103 1.77 -14.47 11.19
N VAL A 104 2.15 -13.74 10.14
CA VAL A 104 2.31 -12.28 10.18
C VAL A 104 0.95 -11.56 10.23
N ASP A 105 0.06 -11.86 9.29
CA ASP A 105 -1.13 -11.04 9.04
C ASP A 105 -2.29 -11.40 9.97
N ALA A 106 -2.50 -12.70 10.24
CA ALA A 106 -3.55 -13.15 11.15
C ALA A 106 -3.07 -13.19 12.60
N MET A 107 -2.05 -13.98 12.87
CA MET A 107 -1.56 -14.18 14.25
C MET A 107 -0.88 -12.93 14.80
N GLY A 108 -0.21 -12.13 13.95
CA GLY A 108 0.37 -10.84 14.34
C GLY A 108 -0.67 -9.88 14.90
N THR A 109 -1.86 -9.82 14.29
CA THR A 109 -2.99 -9.02 14.81
C THR A 109 -3.45 -9.51 16.16
N LEU A 110 -3.62 -10.83 16.33
CA LEU A 110 -3.98 -11.44 17.62
C LEU A 110 -2.93 -11.13 18.71
N ARG A 111 -1.63 -11.24 18.39
CA ARG A 111 -0.53 -10.94 19.33
C ARG A 111 -0.60 -9.52 19.87
N LEU A 112 -0.88 -8.54 19.01
CA LEU A 112 -1.04 -7.14 19.44
C LEU A 112 -2.26 -6.94 20.34
N LEU A 113 -3.41 -7.50 19.97
CA LEU A 113 -4.63 -7.42 20.77
C LEU A 113 -4.47 -8.11 22.14
N GLU A 114 -3.84 -9.29 22.18
CA GLU A 114 -3.51 -9.98 23.42
C GLU A 114 -2.51 -9.19 24.27
N ALA A 115 -1.50 -8.57 23.68
CA ALA A 115 -0.56 -7.73 24.41
C ALA A 115 -1.26 -6.50 25.03
N ILE A 116 -2.17 -5.84 24.30
CA ILE A 116 -3.00 -4.74 24.85
C ILE A 116 -3.80 -5.23 26.05
N ARG A 117 -4.47 -6.39 25.93
CA ARG A 117 -5.26 -7.00 27.01
C ARG A 117 -4.38 -7.44 28.20
N PHE A 118 -3.29 -8.13 27.94
CA PHE A 118 -2.37 -8.62 28.97
C PHE A 118 -1.77 -7.47 29.81
N LEU A 119 -1.50 -6.32 29.19
CA LEU A 119 -0.95 -5.15 29.85
C LEU A 119 -2.00 -4.24 30.51
N GLY A 120 -3.29 -4.60 30.46
CA GLY A 120 -4.37 -3.80 31.03
C GLY A 120 -4.61 -2.46 30.31
N LEU A 121 -4.33 -2.41 29.00
CA LEU A 121 -4.44 -1.20 28.20
C LEU A 121 -5.79 -1.06 27.47
N GLU A 122 -6.76 -1.95 27.71
CA GLU A 122 -8.04 -2.02 26.98
C GLU A 122 -8.85 -0.72 27.02
N LYS A 123 -8.72 0.04 28.11
CA LYS A 123 -9.45 1.32 28.27
C LYS A 123 -8.66 2.54 27.84
N LYS A 124 -7.36 2.37 27.59
CA LYS A 124 -6.45 3.45 27.18
C LYS A 124 -6.19 3.43 25.67
N THR A 125 -5.79 2.28 25.15
CA THR A 125 -5.26 2.15 23.80
C THR A 125 -6.37 1.93 22.78
N ARG A 126 -6.44 2.78 21.76
CA ARG A 126 -7.29 2.61 20.59
C ARG A 126 -6.52 1.87 19.51
N PHE A 127 -7.14 0.89 18.89
CA PHE A 127 -6.51 -0.03 17.93
C PHE A 127 -7.15 0.10 16.55
N TYR A 128 -6.33 0.40 15.54
CA TYR A 128 -6.71 0.37 14.13
C TYR A 128 -6.10 -0.84 13.44
N GLN A 129 -6.93 -1.64 12.78
CA GLN A 129 -6.53 -2.75 11.92
C GLN A 129 -6.63 -2.35 10.45
N ALA A 130 -5.52 -2.39 9.73
CA ALA A 130 -5.54 -2.30 8.27
C ALA A 130 -6.12 -3.58 7.69
N SER A 131 -7.37 -3.52 7.28
CA SER A 131 -8.04 -4.56 6.53
C SER A 131 -7.90 -4.30 5.02
N THR A 132 -8.59 -5.01 4.16
CA THR A 132 -8.36 -4.96 2.72
C THR A 132 -9.63 -5.25 1.91
N SER A 133 -9.76 -4.63 0.74
CA SER A 133 -10.79 -4.97 -0.25
C SER A 133 -10.68 -6.40 -0.80
N GLU A 134 -9.51 -7.04 -0.67
CA GLU A 134 -9.31 -8.45 -1.04
C GLU A 134 -10.19 -9.43 -0.21
N LEU A 135 -10.76 -8.98 0.93
CA LEU A 135 -11.76 -9.75 1.67
C LEU A 135 -12.99 -10.07 0.81
N TYR A 136 -13.37 -9.15 -0.06
CA TYR A 136 -14.54 -9.34 -0.95
C TYR A 136 -14.29 -10.39 -2.02
N GLY A 137 -13.05 -10.51 -2.51
CA GLY A 137 -12.57 -11.58 -3.40
C GLY A 137 -13.48 -11.89 -4.57
N LEU A 138 -14.23 -13.01 -4.52
CA LEU A 138 -15.32 -13.29 -5.44
C LEU A 138 -16.52 -12.41 -5.07
N VAL A 139 -16.57 -11.25 -5.66
CA VAL A 139 -17.48 -10.15 -5.30
C VAL A 139 -18.94 -10.59 -5.34
N GLN A 140 -19.67 -10.37 -4.23
CA GLN A 140 -21.08 -10.73 -4.08
C GLN A 140 -22.03 -9.57 -4.32
N GLU A 141 -21.53 -8.34 -4.29
CA GLU A 141 -22.29 -7.10 -4.48
C GLU A 141 -21.39 -6.01 -5.07
N ILE A 142 -21.92 -5.15 -5.92
CA ILE A 142 -21.20 -4.01 -6.54
C ILE A 142 -22.08 -2.74 -6.38
N PRO A 143 -21.55 -1.64 -5.79
CA PRO A 143 -20.25 -1.52 -5.11
C PRO A 143 -20.21 -2.27 -3.79
N GLN A 144 -18.99 -2.56 -3.29
CA GLN A 144 -18.80 -3.22 -2.00
C GLN A 144 -18.88 -2.21 -0.86
N LYS A 145 -19.61 -2.57 0.20
CA LYS A 145 -19.78 -1.79 1.43
C LYS A 145 -19.50 -2.66 2.66
N GLU A 146 -19.59 -2.09 3.84
CA GLU A 146 -19.25 -2.76 5.10
C GLU A 146 -20.11 -4.01 5.37
N THR A 147 -21.30 -4.10 4.80
CA THR A 147 -22.23 -5.23 4.96
C THR A 147 -22.15 -6.26 3.83
N THR A 148 -21.38 -6.01 2.79
CA THR A 148 -21.20 -6.95 1.67
C THR A 148 -20.49 -8.22 2.16
N PRO A 149 -21.01 -9.42 1.88
CA PRO A 149 -20.39 -10.67 2.30
C PRO A 149 -18.96 -10.82 1.75
N PHE A 150 -18.05 -11.31 2.60
CA PHE A 150 -16.68 -11.60 2.21
C PHE A 150 -16.57 -12.99 1.54
N TYR A 151 -15.73 -13.07 0.52
CA TYR A 151 -15.40 -14.31 -0.18
C TYR A 151 -13.94 -14.30 -0.62
N PRO A 152 -12.96 -14.47 0.30
CA PRO A 152 -11.53 -14.32 0.01
C PRO A 152 -11.05 -15.32 -1.05
N ARG A 153 -10.10 -14.88 -1.90
CA ARG A 153 -9.58 -15.64 -3.04
C ARG A 153 -8.07 -15.86 -2.99
N SER A 154 -7.43 -15.57 -1.87
CA SER A 154 -6.00 -15.79 -1.68
C SER A 154 -5.66 -16.10 -0.22
N PRO A 155 -4.52 -16.78 0.08
CA PRO A 155 -4.04 -16.95 1.45
C PRO A 155 -3.88 -15.63 2.21
N TYR A 156 -3.45 -14.57 1.52
CA TYR A 156 -3.41 -13.21 2.07
C TYR A 156 -4.80 -12.75 2.54
N ALA A 157 -5.80 -12.85 1.66
CA ALA A 157 -7.16 -12.43 1.99
C ALA A 157 -7.77 -13.24 3.14
N VAL A 158 -7.49 -14.55 3.22
CA VAL A 158 -7.94 -15.41 4.33
C VAL A 158 -7.27 -15.00 5.65
N ALA A 159 -5.98 -14.70 5.64
CA ALA A 159 -5.27 -14.21 6.83
C ALA A 159 -5.81 -12.85 7.30
N LYS A 160 -6.07 -11.94 6.36
CA LYS A 160 -6.70 -10.64 6.65
C LYS A 160 -8.15 -10.78 7.12
N LEU A 161 -8.89 -11.79 6.67
CA LEU A 161 -10.24 -12.09 7.16
C LEU A 161 -10.22 -12.53 8.63
N TYR A 162 -9.25 -13.36 9.02
CA TYR A 162 -9.04 -13.68 10.43
C TYR A 162 -8.74 -12.40 11.23
N ALA A 163 -7.82 -11.56 10.75
CA ALA A 163 -7.45 -10.30 11.41
C ALA A 163 -8.66 -9.36 11.58
N TYR A 164 -9.52 -9.27 10.58
CA TYR A 164 -10.77 -8.51 10.64
C TYR A 164 -11.68 -9.02 11.76
N TRP A 165 -12.00 -10.31 11.76
CA TRP A 165 -12.95 -10.87 12.72
C TRP A 165 -12.40 -10.95 14.14
N ILE A 166 -11.10 -11.18 14.33
CA ILE A 166 -10.53 -11.16 15.67
C ILE A 166 -10.53 -9.73 16.25
N THR A 167 -10.37 -8.70 15.41
CA THR A 167 -10.49 -7.30 15.83
C THR A 167 -11.92 -6.99 16.29
N VAL A 168 -12.95 -7.43 15.53
CA VAL A 168 -14.36 -7.31 15.92
C VAL A 168 -14.62 -8.06 17.22
N ASN A 169 -14.14 -9.30 17.34
CA ASN A 169 -14.34 -10.11 18.53
C ASN A 169 -13.74 -9.46 19.79
N TYR A 170 -12.53 -8.90 19.71
CA TYR A 170 -11.89 -8.26 20.86
C TYR A 170 -12.58 -6.93 21.24
N ARG A 171 -13.12 -6.22 20.28
CA ARG A 171 -14.00 -5.06 20.53
C ARG A 171 -15.22 -5.45 21.32
N GLU A 172 -15.93 -6.48 20.90
CA GLU A 172 -17.20 -6.93 21.51
C GLU A 172 -16.99 -7.67 22.83
N SER A 173 -15.97 -8.54 22.93
CA SER A 173 -15.76 -9.39 24.10
C SER A 173 -15.03 -8.67 25.24
N TYR A 174 -14.09 -7.78 24.93
CA TYR A 174 -13.23 -7.15 25.94
C TYR A 174 -13.39 -5.62 26.01
N GLY A 175 -14.21 -5.05 25.14
CA GLY A 175 -14.47 -3.60 25.11
C GLY A 175 -13.25 -2.77 24.75
N ILE A 176 -12.31 -3.34 23.96
CA ILE A 176 -11.21 -2.59 23.38
C ILE A 176 -11.79 -1.68 22.30
N TYR A 177 -11.36 -0.42 22.28
CA TYR A 177 -11.64 0.43 21.13
C TYR A 177 -10.84 -0.08 19.93
N ALA A 178 -11.43 -0.93 19.11
CA ALA A 178 -10.79 -1.55 17.96
C ALA A 178 -11.66 -1.44 16.71
N CYS A 179 -11.09 -1.01 15.59
CA CYS A 179 -11.81 -0.84 14.34
C CYS A 179 -10.99 -1.31 13.13
N ASN A 180 -11.72 -1.71 12.08
CA ASN A 180 -11.14 -2.12 10.81
C ASN A 180 -11.38 -1.05 9.74
N GLY A 181 -10.31 -0.61 9.06
CA GLY A 181 -10.42 0.09 7.79
C GLY A 181 -10.33 -0.90 6.64
N ILE A 182 -11.41 -1.09 5.87
CA ILE A 182 -11.42 -1.95 4.69
C ILE A 182 -10.86 -1.13 3.53
N LEU A 183 -9.54 -1.21 3.38
CA LEU A 183 -8.78 -0.39 2.43
C LEU A 183 -8.92 -0.95 1.01
N PHE A 184 -9.42 -0.11 0.11
CA PHE A 184 -9.27 -0.33 -1.33
C PHE A 184 -7.86 0.04 -1.78
N ASN A 185 -7.52 -0.23 -3.03
CA ASN A 185 -6.18 0.02 -3.52
C ASN A 185 -5.81 1.49 -3.36
N HIS A 186 -4.66 1.76 -2.80
CA HIS A 186 -4.17 3.12 -2.61
C HIS A 186 -2.67 3.19 -2.85
N GLU A 187 -2.28 4.20 -3.55
CA GLU A 187 -1.01 4.29 -4.22
C GLU A 187 -0.34 5.63 -3.94
N SER A 188 0.94 5.74 -4.26
CA SER A 188 1.72 6.97 -4.14
C SER A 188 3.13 6.76 -4.68
N PRO A 189 3.99 7.80 -4.76
CA PRO A 189 5.41 7.64 -5.01
C PRO A 189 6.15 6.73 -4.00
N ARG A 190 5.57 6.51 -2.81
CA ARG A 190 6.13 5.60 -1.78
C ARG A 190 5.61 4.16 -1.87
N ARG A 191 4.80 3.83 -2.90
CA ARG A 191 4.33 2.45 -3.11
C ARG A 191 5.48 1.49 -3.34
N GLY A 192 5.33 0.23 -2.93
CA GLY A 192 6.31 -0.82 -3.22
C GLY A 192 6.47 -1.02 -4.73
N GLU A 193 7.69 -1.19 -5.19
CA GLU A 193 8.04 -1.19 -6.63
C GLU A 193 7.45 -2.35 -7.42
N THR A 194 7.09 -3.44 -6.75
CA THR A 194 6.50 -4.66 -7.37
C THR A 194 4.98 -4.60 -7.51
N PHE A 195 4.31 -3.60 -6.91
CA PHE A 195 2.87 -3.42 -7.08
C PHE A 195 2.54 -2.82 -8.43
N VAL A 196 1.38 -3.20 -8.98
CA VAL A 196 0.99 -2.96 -10.37
C VAL A 196 1.15 -1.50 -10.82
N THR A 197 0.68 -0.55 -10.04
CA THR A 197 0.76 0.89 -10.36
C THR A 197 2.20 1.38 -10.39
N ARG A 198 2.99 1.06 -9.36
CA ARG A 198 4.40 1.45 -9.30
C ARG A 198 5.25 0.72 -10.33
N LYS A 199 4.94 -0.54 -10.63
CA LYS A 199 5.55 -1.28 -11.73
C LYS A 199 5.33 -0.56 -13.06
N ILE A 200 4.13 -0.02 -13.32
CA ILE A 200 3.80 0.73 -14.53
C ILE A 200 4.57 2.05 -14.59
N THR A 201 4.47 2.91 -13.57
CA THR A 201 5.09 4.24 -13.58
C THR A 201 6.60 4.16 -13.69
N ARG A 202 7.22 3.29 -12.90
CA ARG A 202 8.67 3.06 -12.91
C ARG A 202 9.13 2.41 -14.21
N GLY A 203 8.41 1.39 -14.68
CA GLY A 203 8.74 0.69 -15.93
C GLY A 203 8.72 1.62 -17.14
N LEU A 204 7.65 2.41 -17.30
CA LEU A 204 7.54 3.35 -18.41
C LEU A 204 8.58 4.49 -18.31
N ALA A 205 8.86 5.00 -17.11
CA ALA A 205 9.93 5.98 -16.91
C ALA A 205 11.31 5.41 -17.28
N ASN A 206 11.61 4.18 -16.89
CA ASN A 206 12.85 3.50 -17.26
C ASN A 206 12.96 3.27 -18.78
N ILE A 207 11.87 2.84 -19.42
CA ILE A 207 11.79 2.64 -20.87
C ILE A 207 12.00 3.96 -21.61
N ALA A 208 11.37 5.04 -21.16
CA ALA A 208 11.53 6.38 -21.72
C ALA A 208 12.99 6.87 -21.68
N GLN A 209 13.78 6.43 -20.70
CA GLN A 209 15.20 6.77 -20.53
C GLN A 209 16.15 5.68 -21.08
N GLY A 210 15.65 4.62 -21.75
CA GLY A 210 16.46 3.56 -22.34
C GLY A 210 17.09 2.58 -21.35
N LEU A 211 16.59 2.55 -20.11
CA LEU A 211 17.05 1.65 -19.06
C LEU A 211 16.41 0.25 -19.15
N GLU A 212 15.22 0.18 -19.69
CA GLU A 212 14.43 -1.03 -19.97
C GLU A 212 13.86 -0.96 -21.39
N LYS A 213 13.41 -2.10 -21.93
CA LYS A 213 12.87 -2.17 -23.30
C LYS A 213 11.36 -2.31 -23.34
N CYS A 214 10.80 -3.12 -22.47
CA CYS A 214 9.37 -3.46 -22.46
C CYS A 214 8.93 -3.83 -21.05
N LEU A 215 7.74 -3.39 -20.68
CA LEU A 215 7.05 -3.75 -19.45
C LEU A 215 6.13 -4.94 -19.71
N TYR A 216 6.28 -6.00 -18.93
CA TYR A 216 5.42 -7.18 -19.03
C TYR A 216 4.33 -7.15 -17.95
N MET A 217 3.07 -7.32 -18.37
CA MET A 217 1.89 -7.21 -17.52
C MET A 217 1.02 -8.45 -17.63
N GLY A 218 0.13 -8.65 -16.62
CA GLY A 218 -0.95 -9.62 -16.69
C GLY A 218 -2.21 -9.03 -17.35
N ASN A 219 -3.37 -9.23 -16.71
CA ASN A 219 -4.66 -8.74 -17.18
C ASN A 219 -4.74 -7.20 -17.21
N LEU A 220 -4.83 -6.60 -18.39
CA LEU A 220 -4.94 -5.16 -18.57
C LEU A 220 -6.36 -4.62 -18.32
N ASP A 221 -7.38 -5.48 -18.31
CA ASP A 221 -8.77 -5.10 -18.15
C ASP A 221 -9.27 -5.19 -16.71
N ALA A 222 -8.42 -5.68 -15.79
CA ALA A 222 -8.75 -5.72 -14.37
C ALA A 222 -9.09 -4.32 -13.84
N LEU A 223 -10.23 -4.21 -13.15
CA LEU A 223 -10.76 -2.94 -12.65
C LEU A 223 -10.43 -2.77 -11.15
N ARG A 224 -9.91 -1.61 -10.79
CA ARG A 224 -9.56 -1.27 -9.39
C ARG A 224 -10.00 0.15 -9.05
N ASP A 225 -10.47 0.29 -7.83
CA ASP A 225 -10.68 1.58 -7.17
C ASP A 225 -9.33 2.00 -6.57
N TRP A 226 -8.70 3.03 -7.14
CA TRP A 226 -7.41 3.55 -6.72
C TRP A 226 -7.55 4.92 -6.08
N GLY A 227 -7.10 5.05 -4.83
CA GLY A 227 -6.98 6.31 -4.14
C GLY A 227 -5.53 6.65 -3.78
N HIS A 228 -5.30 7.85 -3.24
CA HIS A 228 -3.99 8.27 -2.78
C HIS A 228 -3.77 7.91 -1.30
N ALA A 229 -2.59 7.39 -0.96
CA ALA A 229 -2.25 6.96 0.40
C ALA A 229 -2.40 8.08 1.45
N LYS A 230 -2.17 9.35 1.09
CA LYS A 230 -2.38 10.50 2.01
C LYS A 230 -3.83 10.62 2.46
N ASP A 231 -4.79 10.44 1.57
CA ASP A 231 -6.20 10.46 1.92
C ASP A 231 -6.57 9.28 2.83
N TYR A 232 -5.99 8.12 2.56
CA TYR A 232 -6.28 6.90 3.30
C TYR A 232 -5.73 6.95 4.74
N VAL A 233 -4.50 7.44 4.95
CA VAL A 233 -3.96 7.58 6.32
C VAL A 233 -4.70 8.65 7.12
N ARG A 234 -5.22 9.70 6.47
CA ARG A 234 -6.11 10.66 7.10
C ARG A 234 -7.38 9.99 7.64
N MET A 235 -7.98 9.09 6.87
CA MET A 235 -9.13 8.30 7.31
C MET A 235 -8.78 7.36 8.47
N GLN A 236 -7.64 6.68 8.41
CA GLN A 236 -7.16 5.82 9.49
C GLN A 236 -7.08 6.58 10.82
N TRP A 237 -6.52 7.79 10.79
CA TRP A 237 -6.47 8.65 11.97
C TRP A 237 -7.87 9.09 12.42
N MET A 238 -8.73 9.53 11.50
CA MET A 238 -10.10 9.98 11.82
C MET A 238 -10.92 8.89 12.50
N MET A 239 -10.77 7.64 12.11
CA MET A 239 -11.46 6.49 12.72
C MET A 239 -11.11 6.32 14.20
N LEU A 240 -9.88 6.59 14.61
CA LEU A 240 -9.47 6.51 16.01
C LEU A 240 -9.82 7.75 16.84
N GLN A 241 -10.39 8.81 16.24
CA GLN A 241 -10.82 10.02 16.97
C GLN A 241 -12.31 9.99 17.36
N GLN A 242 -13.07 8.97 16.95
CA GLN A 242 -14.49 8.87 17.22
C GLN A 242 -14.79 8.44 18.67
N GLU A 243 -16.01 8.66 19.12
CA GLU A 243 -16.48 8.21 20.45
C GLU A 243 -16.64 6.68 20.50
N GLN A 244 -17.12 6.08 19.41
CA GLN A 244 -17.37 4.65 19.29
C GLN A 244 -16.55 4.05 18.13
N PRO A 245 -16.02 2.84 18.31
CA PRO A 245 -15.31 2.14 17.23
C PRO A 245 -16.31 1.60 16.19
N GLU A 246 -16.08 1.94 14.94
CA GLU A 246 -16.82 1.40 13.79
C GLU A 246 -15.86 0.99 12.68
N ASP A 247 -16.28 0.02 11.87
CA ASP A 247 -15.54 -0.40 10.68
C ASP A 247 -16.01 0.40 9.46
N PHE A 248 -15.08 0.76 8.57
CA PHE A 248 -15.37 1.58 7.39
C PHE A 248 -14.71 1.05 6.14
N VAL A 249 -15.42 1.11 5.03
CA VAL A 249 -14.85 1.05 3.68
C VAL A 249 -14.12 2.35 3.39
N ILE A 250 -12.86 2.23 2.97
CA ILE A 250 -12.02 3.36 2.56
C ILE A 250 -11.71 3.19 1.07
N ALA A 251 -12.41 3.95 0.25
CA ALA A 251 -12.42 3.84 -1.21
C ALA A 251 -12.69 5.20 -1.84
N THR A 252 -12.47 5.32 -3.16
CA THR A 252 -12.82 6.52 -3.91
C THR A 252 -14.24 6.48 -4.46
N GLY A 253 -14.79 5.29 -4.67
CA GLY A 253 -16.08 5.09 -5.34
C GLY A 253 -15.99 5.13 -6.85
N VAL A 254 -14.78 5.17 -7.41
CA VAL A 254 -14.53 5.15 -8.86
C VAL A 254 -13.48 4.10 -9.19
N GLN A 255 -13.70 3.32 -10.22
CA GLN A 255 -12.73 2.32 -10.66
C GLN A 255 -12.25 2.59 -12.07
N TYR A 256 -11.04 2.14 -12.34
CA TYR A 256 -10.37 2.26 -13.64
C TYR A 256 -9.65 0.96 -13.98
N SER A 257 -9.39 0.74 -15.27
CA SER A 257 -8.62 -0.42 -15.72
C SER A 257 -7.11 -0.21 -15.58
N VAL A 258 -6.37 -1.31 -15.52
CA VAL A 258 -4.90 -1.27 -15.60
C VAL A 258 -4.46 -0.58 -16.90
N ARG A 259 -5.20 -0.81 -18.00
CA ARG A 259 -5.00 -0.15 -19.30
C ARG A 259 -5.10 1.37 -19.21
N ASP A 260 -6.09 1.90 -18.47
CA ASP A 260 -6.24 3.35 -18.28
C ASP A 260 -5.04 3.92 -17.51
N PHE A 261 -4.58 3.22 -16.47
CA PHE A 261 -3.40 3.64 -15.70
C PHE A 261 -2.13 3.65 -16.55
N ILE A 262 -1.95 2.68 -17.46
CA ILE A 262 -0.85 2.67 -18.44
C ILE A 262 -0.95 3.88 -19.38
N ARG A 263 -2.15 4.20 -19.90
CA ARG A 263 -2.35 5.36 -20.78
C ARG A 263 -2.01 6.67 -20.08
N TRP A 264 -2.47 6.86 -18.85
CA TRP A 264 -2.15 8.08 -18.08
C TRP A 264 -0.65 8.17 -17.82
N SER A 265 -0.03 7.08 -17.36
CA SER A 265 1.41 7.07 -17.10
C SER A 265 2.24 7.39 -18.35
N ALA A 266 1.85 6.86 -19.50
CA ALA A 266 2.49 7.17 -20.78
C ALA A 266 2.27 8.65 -21.17
N GLY A 267 1.03 9.15 -21.01
CA GLY A 267 0.68 10.55 -21.30
C GLY A 267 1.50 11.54 -20.51
N GLU A 268 1.76 11.27 -19.21
CA GLU A 268 2.63 12.11 -18.37
C GLU A 268 4.10 12.13 -18.84
N LEU A 269 4.50 11.17 -19.67
CA LEU A 269 5.82 11.13 -20.33
C LEU A 269 5.79 11.70 -21.77
N GLY A 270 4.64 12.25 -22.20
CA GLY A 270 4.45 12.75 -23.56
C GLY A 270 4.25 11.63 -24.59
N ILE A 271 3.90 10.42 -24.19
CA ILE A 271 3.77 9.26 -25.06
C ILE A 271 2.29 8.95 -25.27
N THR A 272 1.83 8.94 -26.52
CA THR A 272 0.54 8.37 -26.89
C THR A 272 0.71 6.91 -27.28
N LEU A 273 -0.16 6.05 -26.76
CA LEU A 273 -0.12 4.61 -26.99
C LEU A 273 -1.33 4.15 -27.82
N ARG A 274 -1.09 3.25 -28.78
CA ARG A 274 -2.11 2.40 -29.38
C ARG A 274 -1.96 0.96 -28.89
N PHE A 275 -3.10 0.28 -28.69
CA PHE A 275 -3.11 -1.11 -28.25
C PHE A 275 -3.48 -2.00 -29.45
N GLU A 276 -2.73 -3.07 -29.64
CA GLU A 276 -2.91 -4.05 -30.72
C GLU A 276 -2.89 -5.47 -30.13
N GLY A 277 -3.67 -6.37 -30.74
CA GLY A 277 -3.85 -7.75 -30.24
C GLY A 277 -4.93 -7.86 -29.19
N VAL A 278 -5.15 -9.07 -28.68
CA VAL A 278 -6.17 -9.39 -27.68
C VAL A 278 -5.61 -10.45 -26.71
N GLY A 279 -5.92 -10.33 -25.43
CA GLY A 279 -5.50 -11.27 -24.39
C GLY A 279 -3.98 -11.34 -24.25
N VAL A 280 -3.41 -12.53 -24.38
CA VAL A 280 -1.95 -12.75 -24.24
C VAL A 280 -1.10 -12.18 -25.38
N ASP A 281 -1.72 -11.90 -26.53
CA ASP A 281 -1.02 -11.30 -27.67
C ASP A 281 -1.09 -9.76 -27.68
N GLU A 282 -1.72 -9.18 -26.67
CA GLU A 282 -1.91 -7.75 -26.60
C GLU A 282 -0.63 -7.00 -26.29
N LYS A 283 -0.42 -5.87 -26.97
CA LYS A 283 0.75 -4.98 -26.85
C LYS A 283 0.31 -3.53 -26.86
N ALA A 284 1.03 -2.69 -26.11
CA ALA A 284 0.96 -1.24 -26.24
C ALA A 284 2.19 -0.75 -27.02
N ILE A 285 1.92 -0.01 -28.07
CA ILE A 285 2.88 0.47 -29.05
C ILE A 285 2.88 2.00 -29.03
N VAL A 286 4.04 2.60 -29.07
CA VAL A 286 4.19 4.05 -29.16
C VAL A 286 3.60 4.53 -30.50
N ASP A 287 2.59 5.39 -30.44
CA ASP A 287 1.99 6.02 -31.59
C ASP A 287 2.69 7.36 -31.89
N THR A 288 2.63 8.30 -30.94
CA THR A 288 3.32 9.59 -31.04
C THR A 288 4.09 9.89 -29.75
N ILE A 289 5.08 10.78 -29.86
CA ILE A 289 5.86 11.30 -28.72
C ILE A 289 5.87 12.82 -28.84
N GLU A 290 5.55 13.51 -27.73
CA GLU A 290 5.60 14.94 -27.59
C GLU A 290 6.60 15.34 -26.50
N GLY A 291 7.38 16.38 -26.75
CA GLY A 291 8.38 16.88 -25.79
C GLY A 291 9.65 16.03 -25.74
N ASP A 292 10.38 16.12 -24.62
CA ASP A 292 11.73 15.55 -24.43
C ASP A 292 11.84 14.54 -23.29
N MET A 293 10.71 14.12 -22.72
CA MET A 293 10.70 13.22 -21.57
C MET A 293 11.01 11.76 -21.92
N ALA A 294 10.87 11.38 -23.17
CA ALA A 294 11.08 10.01 -23.65
C ALA A 294 12.14 9.93 -24.78
N PRO A 295 13.39 10.38 -24.54
CA PRO A 295 14.41 10.51 -25.59
C PRO A 295 14.88 9.19 -26.18
N ALA A 296 14.64 8.05 -25.51
CA ALA A 296 15.06 6.73 -25.97
C ALA A 296 14.04 6.02 -26.87
N LEU A 297 12.85 6.60 -27.04
CA LEU A 297 11.74 5.98 -27.77
C LEU A 297 11.49 6.61 -29.14
N LYS A 298 10.84 5.84 -30.00
CA LYS A 298 10.31 6.26 -31.30
C LYS A 298 8.95 5.62 -31.58
N SER A 299 8.19 6.20 -32.49
CA SER A 299 6.94 5.61 -32.97
C SER A 299 7.17 4.18 -33.50
N GLY A 300 6.28 3.27 -33.14
CA GLY A 300 6.36 1.85 -33.45
C GLY A 300 7.04 0.97 -32.40
N ASP A 301 7.70 1.56 -31.40
CA ASP A 301 8.31 0.76 -30.32
C ASP A 301 7.22 0.11 -29.44
N VAL A 302 7.41 -1.18 -29.14
CA VAL A 302 6.55 -1.90 -28.18
C VAL A 302 7.06 -1.63 -26.78
N VAL A 303 6.23 -1.01 -25.94
CA VAL A 303 6.61 -0.61 -24.57
C VAL A 303 5.87 -1.41 -23.48
N VAL A 304 4.74 -2.03 -23.81
CA VAL A 304 4.03 -2.96 -22.91
C VAL A 304 3.62 -4.20 -23.69
N ALA A 305 3.72 -5.37 -23.07
CA ALA A 305 3.23 -6.64 -23.61
C ALA A 305 2.58 -7.46 -22.49
N VAL A 306 1.57 -8.24 -22.83
CA VAL A 306 0.95 -9.18 -21.90
C VAL A 306 1.82 -10.44 -21.82
N ASP A 307 2.03 -10.95 -20.60
CA ASP A 307 2.75 -12.21 -20.35
C ASP A 307 1.92 -13.08 -19.39
N PRO A 308 1.56 -14.32 -19.80
CA PRO A 308 0.74 -15.23 -18.98
C PRO A 308 1.30 -15.51 -17.58
N ARG A 309 2.61 -15.40 -17.38
CA ARG A 309 3.25 -15.61 -16.06
C ARG A 309 2.77 -14.64 -14.98
N TYR A 310 2.21 -13.51 -15.35
CA TYR A 310 1.69 -12.51 -14.42
C TYR A 310 0.19 -12.63 -14.11
N PHE A 311 -0.47 -13.69 -14.62
CA PHE A 311 -1.85 -13.99 -14.23
C PHE A 311 -1.87 -14.69 -12.87
N ARG A 312 -2.81 -14.31 -12.01
CA ARG A 312 -2.98 -14.95 -10.70
C ARG A 312 -3.75 -16.26 -10.83
N PRO A 313 -3.48 -17.27 -9.96
CA PRO A 313 -4.23 -18.52 -9.94
C PRO A 313 -5.75 -18.33 -9.72
N ALA A 314 -6.12 -17.29 -8.97
CA ALA A 314 -7.50 -16.89 -8.76
C ALA A 314 -7.58 -15.35 -8.90
N GLU A 315 -8.03 -14.89 -10.04
CA GLU A 315 -8.11 -13.47 -10.36
C GLU A 315 -9.31 -12.81 -9.66
N VAL A 316 -9.15 -11.55 -9.29
CA VAL A 316 -10.20 -10.65 -8.84
C VAL A 316 -10.41 -9.62 -9.95
N GLU A 317 -11.51 -9.75 -10.68
CA GLU A 317 -11.75 -8.94 -11.87
C GLU A 317 -12.12 -7.49 -11.56
N THR A 318 -12.90 -7.28 -10.49
CA THR A 318 -13.45 -5.97 -10.15
C THR A 318 -13.43 -5.72 -8.64
N LEU A 319 -13.02 -4.53 -8.24
CA LEU A 319 -13.18 -4.01 -6.89
C LEU A 319 -13.62 -2.55 -6.99
N LEU A 320 -14.81 -2.25 -6.46
CA LEU A 320 -15.40 -0.91 -6.42
C LEU A 320 -16.00 -0.68 -5.03
N GLY A 321 -15.40 0.21 -4.24
CA GLY A 321 -15.86 0.49 -2.89
C GLY A 321 -16.98 1.52 -2.83
N ASP A 322 -17.85 1.41 -1.82
CA ASP A 322 -18.84 2.43 -1.47
C ASP A 322 -18.36 3.21 -0.24
N PRO A 323 -17.81 4.43 -0.38
CA PRO A 323 -17.35 5.24 0.74
C PRO A 323 -18.47 6.03 1.44
N SER A 324 -19.72 5.76 1.14
CA SER A 324 -20.88 6.56 1.64
C SER A 324 -20.93 6.64 3.16
N LYS A 325 -20.62 5.55 3.87
CA LYS A 325 -20.58 5.54 5.34
C LYS A 325 -19.49 6.47 5.87
N ALA A 326 -18.28 6.41 5.32
CA ALA A 326 -17.17 7.28 5.70
C ALA A 326 -17.52 8.76 5.50
N LYS A 327 -18.14 9.09 4.37
CA LYS A 327 -18.61 10.46 4.07
C LYS A 327 -19.69 10.91 5.04
N GLN A 328 -20.71 10.09 5.30
CA GLN A 328 -21.86 10.45 6.13
C GLN A 328 -21.50 10.57 7.61
N ARG A 329 -20.66 9.65 8.13
CA ARG A 329 -20.35 9.56 9.56
C ARG A 329 -19.16 10.43 9.96
N LEU A 330 -18.15 10.54 9.10
CA LEU A 330 -16.89 11.22 9.41
C LEU A 330 -16.64 12.46 8.54
N GLY A 331 -17.46 12.71 7.52
CA GLY A 331 -17.21 13.78 6.55
C GLY A 331 -15.98 13.51 5.67
N TRP A 332 -15.46 12.28 5.67
CA TRP A 332 -14.29 11.95 4.89
C TRP A 332 -14.64 11.79 3.40
N VAL A 333 -13.86 12.44 2.57
CA VAL A 333 -13.85 12.25 1.10
C VAL A 333 -12.40 12.22 0.63
N PRO A 334 -12.06 11.42 -0.38
CA PRO A 334 -10.75 11.50 -1.02
C PRO A 334 -10.61 12.85 -1.74
N GLU A 335 -9.43 13.45 -1.64
CA GLU A 335 -9.15 14.79 -2.19
C GLU A 335 -8.28 14.70 -3.46
N ILE A 336 -7.48 13.63 -3.59
CA ILE A 336 -6.54 13.43 -4.69
C ILE A 336 -7.12 12.40 -5.65
N THR A 337 -7.28 12.78 -6.92
CA THR A 337 -7.79 11.88 -7.97
C THR A 337 -6.74 10.84 -8.38
N ALA A 338 -7.20 9.75 -9.01
CA ALA A 338 -6.30 8.70 -9.52
C ALA A 338 -5.33 9.24 -10.59
N GLN A 339 -5.76 10.22 -11.40
CA GLN A 339 -4.93 10.85 -12.41
C GLN A 339 -3.85 11.75 -11.79
N GLU A 340 -4.19 12.59 -10.82
CA GLU A 340 -3.23 13.42 -10.08
C GLU A 340 -2.19 12.54 -9.35
N MET A 341 -2.64 11.48 -8.74
CA MET A 341 -1.76 10.48 -8.10
C MET A 341 -0.83 9.82 -9.12
N CYS A 342 -1.32 9.43 -10.29
CA CYS A 342 -0.52 8.87 -11.37
C CYS A 342 0.55 9.87 -11.83
N ALA A 343 0.19 11.13 -12.03
CA ALA A 343 1.12 12.19 -12.42
C ALA A 343 2.24 12.38 -11.37
N GLU A 344 1.89 12.44 -10.07
CA GLU A 344 2.88 12.50 -8.97
C GLU A 344 3.85 11.31 -9.00
N MET A 345 3.32 10.09 -9.19
CA MET A 345 4.12 8.86 -9.24
C MET A 345 5.08 8.87 -10.44
N VAL A 346 4.59 9.22 -11.63
CA VAL A 346 5.41 9.29 -12.85
C VAL A 346 6.50 10.33 -12.72
N ALA A 347 6.19 11.51 -12.19
CA ALA A 347 7.17 12.59 -12.01
C ALA A 347 8.33 12.15 -11.11
N GLU A 348 8.05 11.44 -10.02
CA GLU A 348 9.09 10.94 -9.11
C GLU A 348 9.91 9.80 -9.72
N ASP A 349 9.25 8.86 -10.41
CA ASP A 349 9.95 7.75 -11.08
C ASP A 349 10.79 8.25 -12.26
N LEU A 350 10.35 9.28 -12.98
CA LEU A 350 11.14 9.91 -14.04
C LEU A 350 12.42 10.57 -13.51
N LYS A 351 12.36 11.26 -12.35
CA LYS A 351 13.56 11.79 -11.69
C LYS A 351 14.56 10.69 -11.37
N CYS A 352 14.07 9.56 -10.81
CA CYS A 352 14.89 8.41 -10.50
C CYS A 352 15.51 7.77 -11.76
N ALA A 353 14.73 7.61 -12.84
CA ALA A 353 15.18 7.06 -14.10
C ALA A 353 16.24 7.97 -14.77
N ARG A 354 16.00 9.28 -14.84
CA ARG A 354 16.96 10.26 -15.37
C ARG A 354 18.29 10.24 -14.61
N ARG A 355 18.24 10.21 -13.26
CA ARG A 355 19.44 10.08 -12.43
C ARG A 355 20.21 8.82 -12.76
N THR A 356 19.53 7.68 -12.87
CA THR A 356 20.14 6.38 -13.18
C THR A 356 20.76 6.37 -14.59
N ALA A 357 20.06 6.92 -15.59
CA ALA A 357 20.56 7.04 -16.95
C ALA A 357 21.82 7.91 -17.02
N LEU A 358 21.81 9.08 -16.34
CA LEU A 358 22.95 9.97 -16.26
C LEU A 358 24.18 9.30 -15.64
N LEU A 359 24.02 8.59 -14.51
CA LEU A 359 25.10 7.88 -13.87
C LEU A 359 25.69 6.79 -14.79
N LYS A 360 24.83 6.05 -15.50
CA LYS A 360 25.28 5.04 -16.49
C LYS A 360 26.07 5.68 -17.63
N GLN A 361 25.63 6.83 -18.15
CA GLN A 361 26.37 7.59 -19.20
C GLN A 361 27.76 8.00 -18.72
N HIS A 362 27.93 8.29 -17.43
CA HIS A 362 29.23 8.59 -16.83
C HIS A 362 30.03 7.36 -16.39
N GLY A 363 29.64 6.14 -16.80
CA GLY A 363 30.38 4.90 -16.56
C GLY A 363 30.15 4.24 -15.19
N TYR A 364 29.21 4.75 -14.39
CA TYR A 364 28.85 4.09 -13.13
C TYR A 364 27.99 2.85 -13.38
N GLN A 365 28.33 1.75 -12.70
CA GLN A 365 27.50 0.56 -12.70
C GLN A 365 26.32 0.77 -11.74
N MET A 366 25.15 1.02 -12.30
CA MET A 366 23.90 1.15 -11.54
C MET A 366 23.04 -0.07 -11.79
N PRO A 367 22.68 -0.84 -10.75
CA PRO A 367 21.69 -1.89 -10.91
C PRO A 367 20.35 -1.25 -11.26
N VAL A 368 19.74 -1.68 -12.34
CA VAL A 368 18.32 -1.43 -12.59
C VAL A 368 17.61 -2.62 -11.98
N SER A 369 16.79 -2.37 -10.97
CA SER A 369 15.92 -3.41 -10.43
C SER A 369 14.88 -3.75 -11.49
N VAL A 370 15.15 -4.74 -12.30
CA VAL A 370 14.17 -5.38 -13.16
C VAL A 370 13.54 -6.52 -12.36
N GLU A 371 12.22 -6.63 -12.41
CA GLU A 371 11.53 -7.82 -11.94
C GLU A 371 11.99 -8.98 -12.83
N ARG A 372 12.97 -9.75 -12.35
CA ARG A 372 13.29 -11.02 -12.99
C ARG A 372 12.13 -11.93 -12.66
N GLY A 373 11.28 -12.18 -13.66
CA GLY A 373 10.27 -13.22 -13.56
C GLY A 373 10.97 -14.50 -13.11
N GLY A 374 10.64 -14.93 -11.89
CA GLY A 374 11.05 -16.22 -11.38
C GLY A 374 10.29 -17.34 -12.07
#